data_0b94f6aa58ecff158960f8fdbfe1966b
#
_entry.id   0b94f6aa58ecff158960f8fdbfe1966b
#
_cell.length_a   1.000
_cell.length_b   1.000
_cell.length_c   1.000
_cell.angle_alpha   90.00
_cell.angle_beta   90.00
_cell.angle_gamma   90.00
#
_symmetry.space_group_name_H-M   'P 1'
#
loop_
_entity.id
_entity.type
_entity.pdbx_description
1 polymer ?
#
loop_
_entity_poly.entity_id
_entity_poly.type
_entity_poly.pdbx_seq_one_letter_code
_entity_poly.pdbx_strand_id
1 'polypeptide(L)'
;MESIIVIKIVFGIILSLSSFILILLAYLLFYKYLIQEEKCNKKTKGIIKKYTLFNYGGEHNNIHLPVVYYKVNNKDYKVVGPEYKVYISTMKKNPKEKNNISYEDKNQYLYTKRIGNTLIEINKNPIEEMFPLGSKVDVYYYDKNPKIAYVLKYCNKKWMFWFMLISGIIIFFLDLFIIFFL
;
A
#
# COMPACT_ATOMS: atom_id res chain seq x y z
N MET A 1 17.31 44.36 7.09
CA MET A 1 17.36 43.90 5.69
C MET A 1 18.07 42.56 5.58
N GLU A 2 19.25 42.35 6.15
CA GLU A 2 19.98 41.08 6.11
C GLU A 2 19.22 39.88 6.70
N SER A 3 18.54 40.05 7.84
CA SER A 3 17.76 38.98 8.47
C SER A 3 16.61 38.44 7.60
N ILE A 4 15.97 39.33 6.83
CA ILE A 4 14.90 38.96 5.92
C ILE A 4 15.43 38.10 4.75
N ILE A 5 16.59 38.49 4.21
CA ILE A 5 17.26 37.75 3.13
C ILE A 5 17.65 36.35 3.60
N VAL A 6 18.23 36.23 4.80
CA VAL A 6 18.59 34.93 5.38
C VAL A 6 17.35 34.05 5.58
N ILE A 7 16.26 34.60 6.09
CA ILE A 7 15.00 33.90 6.27
C ILE A 7 14.47 33.37 4.91
N LYS A 8 14.42 34.20 3.87
CA LYS A 8 14.01 33.81 2.53
C LYS A 8 14.85 32.65 1.97
N ILE A 9 16.17 32.73 2.11
CA ILE A 9 17.07 31.68 1.63
C ILE A 9 16.80 30.36 2.37
N VAL A 10 16.67 30.39 3.69
CA VAL A 10 16.42 29.19 4.48
C VAL A 10 15.07 28.56 4.13
N PHE A 11 13.99 29.35 4.05
CA PHE A 11 12.68 28.86 3.67
C PHE A 11 12.66 28.34 2.22
N GLY A 12 13.31 29.02 1.29
CA GLY A 12 13.44 28.58 -0.10
C GLY A 12 14.12 27.22 -0.20
N ILE A 13 15.22 27.01 0.49
CA ILE A 13 15.91 25.70 0.52
C ILE A 13 14.99 24.60 1.07
N ILE A 14 14.27 24.87 2.17
CA ILE A 14 13.37 23.89 2.79
C ILE A 14 12.20 23.53 1.86
N LEU A 15 11.57 24.53 1.24
CA LEU A 15 10.43 24.33 0.35
C LEU A 15 10.85 23.61 -0.93
N SER A 16 11.96 24.02 -1.56
CA SER A 16 12.51 23.35 -2.75
C SER A 16 12.84 21.89 -2.47
N LEU A 17 13.51 21.61 -1.34
CA LEU A 17 13.85 20.25 -0.94
C LEU A 17 12.60 19.40 -0.69
N SER A 18 11.61 19.96 0.01
CA SER A 18 10.34 19.30 0.29
C SER A 18 9.56 18.96 -0.99
N SER A 19 9.48 19.91 -1.93
CA SER A 19 8.88 19.73 -3.24
C SER A 19 9.54 18.59 -4.01
N PHE A 20 10.86 18.60 -4.11
CA PHE A 20 11.64 17.57 -4.78
C PHE A 20 11.41 16.19 -4.17
N ILE A 21 11.41 16.09 -2.83
CA ILE A 21 11.13 14.82 -2.12
C ILE A 21 9.74 14.31 -2.45
N LEU A 22 8.71 15.16 -2.45
CA LEU A 22 7.34 14.72 -2.77
C LEU A 22 7.22 14.20 -4.19
N ILE A 23 7.81 14.89 -5.18
CA ILE A 23 7.81 14.45 -6.57
C ILE A 23 8.56 13.11 -6.71
N LEU A 24 9.72 12.99 -6.08
CA LEU A 24 10.49 11.74 -6.09
C LEU A 24 9.70 10.57 -5.47
N LEU A 25 9.06 10.79 -4.33
CA LEU A 25 8.23 9.78 -3.67
C LEU A 25 7.00 9.40 -4.51
N ALA A 26 6.39 10.34 -5.24
CA ALA A 26 5.32 10.02 -6.17
C ALA A 26 5.76 8.96 -7.18
N TYR A 27 6.94 9.13 -7.80
CA TYR A 27 7.46 8.16 -8.76
C TYR A 27 7.94 6.86 -8.11
N LEU A 28 8.67 6.91 -7.00
CA LEU A 28 9.23 5.70 -6.39
C LEU A 28 8.16 4.78 -5.78
N LEU A 29 7.15 5.35 -5.12
CA LEU A 29 6.17 4.58 -4.36
C LEU A 29 4.87 4.32 -5.12
N PHE A 30 4.39 5.31 -5.90
CA PHE A 30 3.04 5.26 -6.45
C PHE A 30 2.97 5.10 -7.96
N TYR A 31 4.06 5.23 -8.71
CA TYR A 31 4.07 5.04 -10.17
C TYR A 31 3.53 3.67 -10.59
N LYS A 32 3.79 2.61 -9.81
CA LYS A 32 3.27 1.27 -10.07
C LYS A 32 1.75 1.24 -10.24
N TYR A 33 1.00 2.06 -9.47
CA TYR A 33 -0.46 2.10 -9.52
C TYR A 33 -1.02 2.74 -10.79
N LEU A 34 -0.24 3.56 -11.50
CA LEU A 34 -0.66 4.11 -12.79
C LEU A 34 -0.70 3.03 -13.87
N ILE A 35 0.28 2.13 -13.84
CA ILE A 35 0.55 1.22 -14.95
C ILE A 35 0.13 -0.22 -14.69
N GLN A 36 -0.15 -0.61 -13.44
CA GLN A 36 -0.51 -2.00 -13.09
C GLN A 36 -1.69 -2.53 -13.92
N GLU A 37 -2.75 -1.75 -14.05
CA GLU A 37 -3.97 -2.15 -14.76
C GLU A 37 -3.72 -2.45 -16.23
N GLU A 38 -2.93 -1.62 -16.90
CA GLU A 38 -2.71 -1.70 -18.35
C GLU A 38 -1.51 -2.60 -18.73
N LYS A 39 -0.47 -2.59 -17.91
CA LYS A 39 0.81 -3.22 -18.26
C LYS A 39 1.01 -4.61 -17.66
N CYS A 40 0.35 -4.95 -16.56
CA CYS A 40 0.47 -6.26 -15.93
C CYS A 40 -0.45 -7.29 -16.61
N ASN A 41 -0.14 -7.67 -17.83
CA ASN A 41 -0.91 -8.59 -18.66
C ASN A 41 -0.36 -10.03 -18.65
N LYS A 42 0.80 -10.26 -18.06
CA LYS A 42 1.39 -11.61 -17.89
C LYS A 42 1.02 -12.17 -16.53
N LYS A 43 0.80 -13.49 -16.48
CA LYS A 43 0.37 -14.20 -15.28
C LYS A 43 1.35 -15.30 -14.91
N THR A 44 1.62 -15.45 -13.62
CA THR A 44 2.39 -16.57 -13.04
C THR A 44 1.80 -16.99 -11.69
N LYS A 45 2.24 -18.13 -11.17
CA LYS A 45 1.91 -18.57 -9.81
C LYS A 45 2.99 -18.13 -8.84
N GLY A 46 2.57 -17.52 -7.75
CA GLY A 46 3.44 -17.19 -6.63
C GLY A 46 3.08 -18.00 -5.39
N ILE A 47 3.99 -18.04 -4.43
CA ILE A 47 3.84 -18.76 -3.16
C ILE A 47 3.91 -17.74 -2.02
N ILE A 48 2.98 -17.81 -1.09
CA ILE A 48 2.98 -16.99 0.12
C ILE A 48 4.01 -17.55 1.09
N LYS A 49 5.07 -16.76 1.38
CA LYS A 49 6.13 -17.19 2.30
C LYS A 49 6.07 -16.52 3.66
N LYS A 50 5.48 -15.35 3.76
CA LYS A 50 5.34 -14.58 5.00
C LYS A 50 4.29 -13.50 4.87
N TYR A 51 4.00 -12.82 5.98
CA TYR A 51 3.17 -11.61 6.01
C TYR A 51 4.04 -10.38 6.26
N THR A 52 3.50 -9.20 5.95
CA THR A 52 4.18 -7.92 6.22
C THR A 52 4.32 -7.68 7.71
N LEU A 53 5.38 -6.98 8.11
CA LEU A 53 5.56 -6.52 9.49
C LEU A 53 4.66 -5.32 9.80
N PHE A 54 4.39 -4.48 8.80
CA PHE A 54 3.54 -3.30 8.96
C PHE A 54 2.07 -3.68 8.97
N ASN A 55 1.31 -3.05 9.86
CA ASN A 55 -0.13 -3.19 9.95
C ASN A 55 -0.81 -2.27 8.90
N TYR A 56 -1.58 -2.85 8.01
CA TYR A 56 -2.28 -2.14 6.94
C TYR A 56 -3.65 -1.58 7.35
N GLY A 57 -4.17 -2.01 8.47
CA GLY A 57 -5.52 -1.65 8.93
C GLY A 57 -5.58 -0.55 9.99
N GLY A 58 -4.46 0.13 10.30
CA GLY A 58 -4.34 1.06 11.42
C GLY A 58 -3.96 0.36 12.74
N GLU A 59 -3.66 1.11 13.78
CA GLU A 59 -3.00 0.62 15.02
C GLU A 59 -3.72 -0.56 15.69
N HIS A 60 -5.04 -0.66 15.60
CA HIS A 60 -5.82 -1.67 16.30
C HIS A 60 -6.32 -2.83 15.42
N ASN A 61 -5.99 -2.83 14.14
CA ASN A 61 -6.64 -3.77 13.21
C ASN A 61 -5.85 -5.05 12.94
N ASN A 62 -4.57 -5.10 13.27
CA ASN A 62 -3.68 -6.26 13.12
C ASN A 62 -3.79 -6.97 11.76
N ILE A 63 -3.76 -6.17 10.66
CA ILE A 63 -3.85 -6.66 9.30
C ILE A 63 -2.48 -6.67 8.66
N HIS A 64 -1.98 -7.86 8.40
CA HIS A 64 -0.71 -8.09 7.72
C HIS A 64 -0.97 -8.74 6.37
N LEU A 65 -0.53 -8.10 5.29
CA LEU A 65 -0.72 -8.59 3.94
C LEU A 65 0.27 -9.71 3.58
N PRO A 66 -0.14 -10.67 2.73
CA PRO A 66 0.78 -11.70 2.24
C PRO A 66 1.93 -11.10 1.44
N VAL A 67 3.12 -11.64 1.63
CA VAL A 67 4.29 -11.42 0.77
C VAL A 67 4.45 -12.65 -0.11
N VAL A 68 4.16 -12.46 -1.38
CA VAL A 68 4.15 -13.51 -2.40
C VAL A 68 5.46 -13.52 -3.15
N TYR A 69 6.10 -14.67 -3.23
CA TYR A 69 7.32 -14.89 -4.02
C TYR A 69 6.96 -15.60 -5.33
N TYR A 70 7.48 -15.13 -6.44
CA TYR A 70 7.23 -15.68 -7.75
C TYR A 70 8.48 -15.62 -8.63
N LYS A 71 8.52 -16.44 -9.68
CA LYS A 71 9.62 -16.51 -10.62
C LYS A 71 9.20 -16.05 -12.00
N VAL A 72 10.08 -15.26 -12.64
CA VAL A 72 9.97 -14.88 -14.05
C VAL A 72 11.37 -14.99 -14.66
N ASN A 73 11.50 -15.73 -15.73
CA ASN A 73 12.79 -15.96 -16.44
C ASN A 73 13.93 -16.37 -15.48
N ASN A 74 13.65 -17.35 -14.61
CA ASN A 74 14.56 -17.87 -13.58
C ASN A 74 15.05 -16.87 -12.53
N LYS A 75 14.46 -15.66 -12.46
CA LYS A 75 14.73 -14.66 -11.42
C LYS A 75 13.59 -14.64 -10.41
N ASP A 76 13.97 -14.52 -9.14
CA ASP A 76 13.01 -14.43 -8.03
C ASP A 76 12.55 -12.98 -7.81
N TYR A 77 11.27 -12.81 -7.66
CA TYR A 77 10.61 -11.55 -7.36
C TYR A 77 9.69 -11.71 -6.16
N LYS A 78 9.32 -10.58 -5.56
CA LYS A 78 8.35 -10.54 -4.47
C LYS A 78 7.35 -9.40 -4.69
N VAL A 79 6.11 -9.62 -4.29
CA VAL A 79 5.04 -8.62 -4.29
C VAL A 79 4.21 -8.77 -3.02
N VAL A 80 3.71 -7.67 -2.50
CA VAL A 80 2.78 -7.64 -1.38
C VAL A 80 1.37 -7.57 -1.94
N GLY A 81 0.46 -8.35 -1.41
CA GLY A 81 -0.94 -8.33 -1.84
C GLY A 81 -1.68 -9.64 -1.62
N PRO A 82 -3.00 -9.64 -1.94
CA PRO A 82 -3.75 -8.52 -2.54
C PRO A 82 -3.91 -7.34 -1.59
N GLU A 83 -3.81 -6.11 -2.14
CA GLU A 83 -3.96 -4.88 -1.37
C GLU A 83 -5.44 -4.52 -1.23
N TYR A 84 -6.07 -4.97 -0.15
CA TYR A 84 -7.46 -4.62 0.18
C TYR A 84 -7.56 -3.37 1.03
N LYS A 85 -8.69 -2.66 0.88
CA LYS A 85 -9.20 -1.81 1.96
C LYS A 85 -9.98 -2.72 2.92
N VAL A 86 -9.60 -2.76 4.18
CA VAL A 86 -10.18 -3.70 5.15
C VAL A 86 -11.08 -2.96 6.13
N TYR A 87 -12.32 -3.44 6.24
CA TYR A 87 -13.27 -3.04 7.28
C TYR A 87 -13.40 -4.16 8.30
N ILE A 88 -13.23 -3.83 9.58
CA ILE A 88 -13.28 -4.82 10.65
C ILE A 88 -14.39 -4.46 11.62
N SER A 89 -15.24 -5.44 11.92
CA SER A 89 -16.13 -5.39 13.06
C SER A 89 -15.76 -6.49 14.05
N THR A 90 -15.75 -6.16 15.34
CA THR A 90 -15.44 -7.11 16.41
C THR A 90 -16.71 -7.38 17.20
N MET A 91 -17.02 -8.65 17.41
CA MET A 91 -18.20 -9.10 18.16
C MET A 91 -17.79 -10.09 19.23
N LYS A 92 -18.56 -10.14 20.33
CA LYS A 92 -18.41 -11.20 21.35
C LYS A 92 -18.76 -12.55 20.75
N LYS A 93 -17.98 -13.57 21.11
CA LYS A 93 -18.21 -14.94 20.66
C LYS A 93 -19.45 -15.52 21.32
N ASN A 94 -20.35 -16.02 20.49
CA ASN A 94 -21.45 -16.83 20.97
C ASN A 94 -20.96 -18.30 21.16
N PRO A 95 -21.31 -19.01 22.23
CA PRO A 95 -20.87 -20.39 22.45
C PRO A 95 -21.15 -21.37 21.31
N LYS A 96 -22.10 -21.05 20.44
CA LYS A 96 -22.46 -21.88 19.28
C LYS A 96 -21.62 -21.60 18.01
N GLU A 97 -20.82 -20.53 18.00
CA GLU A 97 -20.03 -20.17 16.82
C GLU A 97 -18.68 -20.89 16.83
N LYS A 98 -18.40 -21.61 15.74
CA LYS A 98 -17.16 -22.38 15.57
C LYS A 98 -15.97 -21.55 15.05
N ASN A 99 -16.25 -20.49 14.26
CA ASN A 99 -15.24 -19.70 13.58
C ASN A 99 -15.05 -18.35 14.25
N ASN A 100 -13.80 -17.96 14.44
CA ASN A 100 -13.45 -16.67 15.02
C ASN A 100 -13.39 -15.53 14.01
N ILE A 101 -13.37 -15.86 12.72
CA ILE A 101 -13.25 -14.91 11.62
C ILE A 101 -14.21 -15.32 10.51
N SER A 102 -14.95 -14.37 10.00
CA SER A 102 -15.65 -14.47 8.73
C SER A 102 -15.27 -13.28 7.87
N TYR A 103 -15.25 -13.46 6.55
CA TYR A 103 -14.87 -12.40 5.63
C TYR A 103 -15.71 -12.44 4.35
N GLU A 104 -15.86 -11.27 3.75
CA GLU A 104 -16.49 -11.07 2.45
C GLU A 104 -15.59 -10.20 1.59
N ASP A 105 -15.20 -10.69 0.42
CA ASP A 105 -14.42 -9.95 -0.58
C ASP A 105 -15.37 -9.33 -1.61
N LYS A 106 -15.49 -8.00 -1.59
CA LYS A 106 -16.38 -7.27 -2.49
C LYS A 106 -15.68 -6.02 -3.04
N ASN A 107 -15.50 -5.97 -4.37
CA ASN A 107 -14.98 -4.78 -5.08
C ASN A 107 -13.67 -4.20 -4.49
N GLN A 108 -12.67 -5.02 -4.19
CA GLN A 108 -11.40 -4.63 -3.54
C GLN A 108 -11.55 -4.19 -2.07
N TYR A 109 -12.71 -4.39 -1.48
CA TYR A 109 -12.93 -4.23 -0.05
C TYR A 109 -13.03 -5.60 0.60
N LEU A 110 -12.31 -5.77 1.68
CA LEU A 110 -12.41 -6.94 2.55
C LEU A 110 -13.20 -6.54 3.80
N TYR A 111 -14.40 -7.05 3.91
CA TYR A 111 -15.22 -6.92 5.11
C TYR A 111 -14.93 -8.12 6.01
N THR A 112 -14.43 -7.84 7.20
CA THR A 112 -14.00 -8.87 8.13
C THR A 112 -14.76 -8.75 9.43
N LYS A 113 -15.30 -9.87 9.90
CA LYS A 113 -15.94 -10.00 11.19
C LYS A 113 -15.05 -10.84 12.09
N ARG A 114 -14.52 -10.26 13.14
CA ARG A 114 -13.78 -10.97 14.18
C ARG A 114 -14.73 -11.30 15.32
N ILE A 115 -14.72 -12.56 15.74
CA ILE A 115 -15.58 -13.08 16.79
C ILE A 115 -14.66 -13.70 17.84
N GLY A 116 -14.67 -13.16 19.05
CA GLY A 116 -13.79 -13.68 20.10
C GLY A 116 -14.08 -13.09 21.47
N ASN A 117 -13.68 -13.81 22.51
CA ASN A 117 -13.76 -13.39 23.91
C ASN A 117 -12.40 -13.10 24.51
N THR A 118 -11.33 -13.48 23.82
CA THR A 118 -9.95 -13.26 24.26
C THR A 118 -9.24 -12.25 23.35
N LEU A 119 -8.22 -11.56 23.87
CA LEU A 119 -7.39 -10.64 23.09
C LEU A 119 -6.68 -11.34 21.91
N ILE A 120 -6.30 -12.62 22.08
CA ILE A 120 -5.66 -13.41 21.04
C ILE A 120 -6.63 -13.66 19.87
N GLU A 121 -7.87 -14.05 20.16
CA GLU A 121 -8.91 -14.30 19.16
C GLU A 121 -9.27 -13.02 18.41
N ILE A 122 -9.40 -11.89 19.13
CA ILE A 122 -9.76 -10.58 18.57
C ILE A 122 -8.62 -10.02 17.71
N ASN A 123 -7.36 -10.29 18.04
CA ASN A 123 -6.20 -9.75 17.32
C ASN A 123 -5.65 -10.66 16.23
N LYS A 124 -6.30 -11.77 15.91
CA LYS A 124 -5.87 -12.64 14.82
C LYS A 124 -5.93 -11.91 13.48
N ASN A 125 -4.89 -12.10 12.65
CA ASN A 125 -4.87 -11.52 11.31
C ASN A 125 -5.89 -12.25 10.39
N PRO A 126 -6.95 -11.58 9.92
CA PRO A 126 -7.99 -12.24 9.12
C PRO A 126 -7.48 -12.69 7.74
N ILE A 127 -6.41 -12.08 7.25
CA ILE A 127 -5.82 -12.41 5.96
C ILE A 127 -5.17 -13.81 5.95
N GLU A 128 -4.71 -14.29 7.10
CA GLU A 128 -4.09 -15.62 7.20
C GLU A 128 -5.05 -16.76 6.90
N GLU A 129 -6.33 -16.60 7.20
CA GLU A 129 -7.34 -17.61 6.88
C GLU A 129 -7.66 -17.64 5.38
N MET A 130 -7.67 -16.47 4.72
CA MET A 130 -7.89 -16.39 3.28
C MET A 130 -6.67 -16.85 2.47
N PHE A 131 -5.48 -16.54 2.95
CA PHE A 131 -4.22 -16.71 2.24
C PHE A 131 -3.19 -17.37 3.16
N PRO A 132 -3.33 -18.66 3.49
CA PRO A 132 -2.41 -19.34 4.40
C PRO A 132 -1.00 -19.45 3.81
N LEU A 133 -0.02 -19.53 4.71
CA LEU A 133 1.38 -19.73 4.32
C LEU A 133 1.55 -20.97 3.45
N GLY A 134 2.38 -20.88 2.42
CA GLY A 134 2.62 -21.97 1.46
C GLY A 134 1.57 -22.07 0.35
N SER A 135 0.44 -21.37 0.45
CA SER A 135 -0.57 -21.39 -0.62
C SER A 135 -0.08 -20.72 -1.90
N LYS A 136 -0.59 -21.23 -3.03
CA LYS A 136 -0.28 -20.69 -4.37
C LYS A 136 -1.36 -19.69 -4.77
N VAL A 137 -0.93 -18.52 -5.23
CA VAL A 137 -1.82 -17.45 -5.70
C VAL A 137 -1.40 -16.95 -7.07
N ASP A 138 -2.34 -16.36 -7.79
CA ASP A 138 -2.07 -15.76 -9.09
C ASP A 138 -1.41 -14.41 -8.91
N VAL A 139 -0.30 -14.20 -9.64
CA VAL A 139 0.44 -12.95 -9.71
C VAL A 139 0.41 -12.45 -11.14
N TYR A 140 -0.03 -11.22 -11.32
CA TYR A 140 -0.01 -10.52 -12.60
C TYR A 140 1.17 -9.56 -12.61
N TYR A 141 1.97 -9.57 -13.67
CA TYR A 141 3.19 -8.77 -13.72
C TYR A 141 3.40 -8.12 -15.09
N TYR A 142 4.20 -7.06 -15.09
CA TYR A 142 4.62 -6.38 -16.29
C TYR A 142 5.87 -7.05 -16.88
N ASP A 143 5.77 -7.55 -18.12
CA ASP A 143 6.80 -8.34 -18.77
C ASP A 143 8.17 -7.62 -18.86
N LYS A 144 8.16 -6.32 -19.23
CA LYS A 144 9.38 -5.51 -19.31
C LYS A 144 10.00 -5.19 -17.94
N ASN A 145 9.19 -5.16 -16.88
CA ASN A 145 9.63 -4.92 -15.51
C ASN A 145 8.84 -5.77 -14.51
N PRO A 146 9.24 -7.02 -14.27
CA PRO A 146 8.51 -7.92 -13.38
C PRO A 146 8.41 -7.47 -11.92
N LYS A 147 9.16 -6.46 -11.50
CA LYS A 147 8.99 -5.85 -10.17
C LYS A 147 7.64 -5.15 -10.01
N ILE A 148 7.03 -4.74 -11.13
CA ILE A 148 5.70 -4.15 -11.16
C ILE A 148 4.71 -5.29 -11.34
N ALA A 149 4.03 -5.64 -10.25
CA ALA A 149 3.12 -6.76 -10.18
C ALA A 149 2.03 -6.53 -9.14
N TYR A 150 0.95 -7.30 -9.22
CA TYR A 150 -0.09 -7.37 -8.19
C TYR A 150 -0.57 -8.81 -8.00
N VAL A 151 -1.14 -9.09 -6.85
CA VAL A 151 -1.69 -10.41 -6.49
C VAL A 151 -3.20 -10.37 -6.69
N LEU A 152 -3.74 -11.32 -7.44
CA LEU A 152 -5.16 -11.54 -7.73
C LEU A 152 -5.90 -10.34 -8.34
N LYS A 153 -5.90 -9.20 -7.66
CA LYS A 153 -6.59 -7.96 -8.07
C LYS A 153 -5.64 -6.78 -7.94
N TYR A 154 -5.66 -5.86 -8.92
CA TYR A 154 -4.93 -4.61 -8.81
C TYR A 154 -5.63 -3.64 -7.84
N CYS A 155 -4.87 -2.81 -7.17
CA CYS A 155 -5.40 -1.80 -6.28
C CYS A 155 -5.42 -0.43 -6.98
N ASN A 156 -6.61 0.13 -7.17
CA ASN A 156 -6.75 1.43 -7.80
C ASN A 156 -6.40 2.56 -6.81
N LYS A 157 -5.09 2.85 -6.72
CA LYS A 157 -4.55 3.96 -5.93
C LYS A 157 -3.92 5.05 -6.83
N LYS A 158 -4.37 5.18 -8.08
CA LYS A 158 -3.85 6.19 -9.04
C LYS A 158 -3.91 7.61 -8.46
N TRP A 159 -4.94 7.92 -7.68
CA TRP A 159 -5.11 9.21 -7.04
C TRP A 159 -3.95 9.58 -6.10
N MET A 160 -3.28 8.61 -5.45
CA MET A 160 -2.16 8.87 -4.55
C MET A 160 -0.94 9.41 -5.31
N PHE A 161 -0.69 8.89 -6.52
CA PHE A 161 0.35 9.41 -7.39
C PHE A 161 0.09 10.88 -7.74
N TRP A 162 -1.10 11.18 -8.24
CA TRP A 162 -1.46 12.54 -8.65
C TRP A 162 -1.48 13.50 -7.48
N PHE A 163 -1.98 13.07 -6.32
CA PHE A 163 -2.00 13.89 -5.12
C PHE A 163 -0.58 14.29 -4.69
N MET A 164 0.36 13.34 -4.61
CA MET A 164 1.74 13.62 -4.24
C MET A 164 2.45 14.51 -5.28
N LEU A 165 2.25 14.21 -6.57
CA LEU A 165 2.85 14.96 -7.66
C LEU A 165 2.36 16.42 -7.68
N ILE A 166 1.06 16.63 -7.64
CA ILE A 166 0.44 17.97 -7.66
C ILE A 166 0.85 18.76 -6.41
N SER A 167 0.85 18.13 -5.23
CA SER A 167 1.30 18.78 -4.00
C SER A 167 2.76 19.24 -4.10
N GLY A 168 3.64 18.41 -4.65
CA GLY A 168 5.03 18.80 -4.89
C GLY A 168 5.15 19.99 -5.85
N ILE A 169 4.39 19.98 -6.95
CA ILE A 169 4.37 21.08 -7.92
C ILE A 169 3.85 22.39 -7.28
N ILE A 170 2.78 22.33 -6.49
CA ILE A 170 2.22 23.51 -5.80
C ILE A 170 3.26 24.11 -4.86
N ILE A 171 3.93 23.28 -4.04
CA ILE A 171 4.98 23.76 -3.12
C ILE A 171 6.12 24.41 -3.89
N PHE A 172 6.51 23.86 -5.04
CA PHE A 172 7.53 24.44 -5.89
C PHE A 172 7.15 25.85 -6.39
N PHE A 173 5.92 26.03 -6.86
CA PHE A 173 5.47 27.35 -7.30
C PHE A 173 5.31 28.35 -6.14
N LEU A 174 4.89 27.90 -4.97
CA LEU A 174 4.87 28.75 -3.77
C LEU A 174 6.27 29.20 -3.38
N ASP A 175 7.26 28.33 -3.48
CA ASP A 175 8.65 28.66 -3.22
C ASP A 175 9.16 29.75 -4.18
N LEU A 176 8.92 29.59 -5.48
CA LEU A 176 9.25 30.61 -6.47
C LEU A 176 8.54 31.93 -6.19
N PHE A 177 7.26 31.90 -5.83
CA PHE A 177 6.52 33.11 -5.48
C PHE A 177 7.15 33.84 -4.29
N ILE A 178 7.53 33.13 -3.22
CA ILE A 178 8.20 33.72 -2.04
C ILE A 178 9.54 34.35 -2.40
N ILE A 179 10.34 33.68 -3.22
CA ILE A 179 11.66 34.16 -3.63
C ILE A 179 11.55 35.45 -4.44
N PHE A 180 10.61 35.51 -5.40
CA PHE A 180 10.54 36.62 -6.34
C PHE A 180 9.67 37.81 -5.89
N PHE A 181 8.64 37.58 -5.05
CA PHE A 181 7.66 38.61 -4.71
C PHE A 181 7.67 39.06 -3.25
N LEU A 182 8.22 38.32 -2.34
CA LEU A 182 8.39 38.69 -0.95
C LEU A 182 9.85 39.07 -0.61
#